data_4fed2d05f7c1cf86cb90fa7135b72c5d
#
_entry.id   4fed2d05f7c1cf86cb90fa7135b72c5d
#
_cell.length_a   1.000
_cell.length_b   1.000
_cell.length_c   1.000
_cell.angle_alpha   90.00
_cell.angle_beta   90.00
_cell.angle_gamma   90.00
#
_symmetry.space_group_name_H-M   'P 1'
#
loop_
_entity.id
_entity.type
_entity.pdbx_description
1 polymer ?
#
loop_
_entity_poly.entity_id
_entity_poly.type
_entity_poly.pdbx_seq_one_letter_code
_entity_poly.pdbx_strand_id
1 'polypeptide(L)'
;ELFEIDFKKAHKQYKKKFFKKDHTTLEKELLIEMIFQLGAKGVSKFKKMLYFLNKKQKFMASLEMLDSLWYLQTPERVKNLIKNYTKK
;
A
#
# COMPACT_ATOMS: atom_id res chain seq x y z
N GLU A 1 -3.19 -9.90 20.16
CA GLU A 1 -3.43 -9.94 19.80
C GLU A 1 -3.81 -9.83 19.02
N LEU A 2 -3.74 -10.21 18.61
CA LEU A 2 -4.36 -10.09 18.06
C LEU A 2 -4.54 -9.77 16.83
N PHE A 3 -4.20 -9.05 16.20
CA PHE A 3 -4.39 -8.57 14.90
C PHE A 3 -3.23 -8.68 14.06
N GLU A 4 -2.36 -9.59 14.30
CA GLU A 4 -1.23 -9.72 13.45
C GLU A 4 -1.63 -10.45 12.22
N ILE A 5 -1.72 -9.75 11.10
CA ILE A 5 -1.83 -10.39 9.84
C ILE A 5 -0.44 -10.88 9.49
N ASP A 6 -0.29 -12.18 9.43
CA ASP A 6 0.94 -12.82 9.00
C ASP A 6 1.31 -12.27 7.62
N PHE A 7 2.61 -12.05 7.40
CA PHE A 7 3.10 -11.51 6.14
C PHE A 7 2.71 -12.42 4.96
N LYS A 8 2.66 -13.71 5.19
CA LYS A 8 2.21 -14.65 4.17
C LYS A 8 0.76 -14.42 3.79
N LYS A 9 -0.08 -14.09 4.77
CA LYS A 9 -1.48 -13.77 4.49
C LYS A 9 -1.59 -12.49 3.69
N ALA A 10 -0.74 -11.51 3.98
CA ALA A 10 -0.73 -10.27 3.23
C ALA A 10 -0.38 -10.52 1.77
N HIS A 11 0.60 -11.37 1.51
CA HIS A 11 0.95 -11.78 0.15
C HIS A 11 -0.22 -12.43 -0.57
N LYS A 12 -0.89 -13.34 0.13
CA LYS A 12 -2.05 -14.03 -0.42
C LYS A 12 -3.16 -13.06 -0.80
N GLN A 13 -3.44 -12.13 0.10
CA GLN A 13 -4.49 -11.14 -0.14
C GLN A 13 -4.13 -10.21 -1.28
N TYR A 14 -2.86 -9.85 -1.39
CA TYR A 14 -2.40 -9.06 -2.51
C TYR A 14 -2.65 -9.79 -3.82
N LYS A 15 -2.24 -11.04 -3.93
CA LYS A 15 -2.42 -11.82 -5.15
C LYS A 15 -3.89 -12.00 -5.50
N LYS A 16 -4.72 -12.15 -4.50
CA LYS A 16 -6.15 -12.40 -4.72
C LYS A 16 -6.91 -11.15 -5.11
N LYS A 17 -6.58 -10.01 -4.50
CA LYS A 17 -7.41 -8.81 -4.65
C LYS A 17 -6.80 -7.67 -5.43
N PHE A 18 -5.48 -7.54 -5.39
CA PHE A 18 -4.81 -6.36 -5.94
C PHE A 18 -3.81 -6.63 -7.04
N PHE A 19 -3.48 -7.88 -7.27
CA PHE A 19 -2.43 -8.24 -8.22
C PHE A 19 -2.73 -7.73 -9.63
N LYS A 20 -1.72 -7.16 -10.27
CA LYS A 20 -1.75 -6.82 -11.68
C LYS A 20 -0.42 -7.20 -12.30
N LYS A 21 -0.46 -7.68 -13.54
CA LYS A 21 0.75 -8.15 -14.20
C LYS A 21 1.81 -7.08 -14.38
N ASP A 22 1.39 -5.84 -14.50
CA ASP A 22 2.31 -4.73 -14.73
C ASP A 22 2.81 -4.06 -13.44
N HIS A 23 2.47 -4.61 -12.29
CA HIS A 23 3.00 -4.08 -11.04
C HIS A 23 4.49 -4.30 -10.94
N THR A 24 5.23 -3.24 -10.62
CA THR A 24 6.67 -3.36 -10.36
C THR A 24 6.88 -3.94 -8.97
N THR A 25 8.13 -4.32 -8.68
CA THR A 25 8.47 -4.82 -7.35
C THR A 25 8.12 -3.81 -6.27
N LEU A 26 8.40 -2.52 -6.53
CA LEU A 26 8.12 -1.47 -5.56
C LEU A 26 6.62 -1.33 -5.29
N GLU A 27 5.81 -1.40 -6.35
CA GLU A 27 4.35 -1.32 -6.20
C GLU A 27 3.81 -2.50 -5.42
N LYS A 28 4.31 -3.68 -5.74
CA LYS A 28 3.90 -4.91 -5.08
C LYS A 28 4.25 -4.85 -3.59
N GLU A 29 5.48 -4.44 -3.28
CA GLU A 29 5.91 -4.35 -1.89
C GLU A 29 5.11 -3.33 -1.11
N LEU A 30 4.80 -2.19 -1.71
CA LEU A 30 3.99 -1.18 -1.06
C LEU A 30 2.63 -1.74 -0.69
N LEU A 31 1.96 -2.38 -1.64
CA LEU A 31 0.63 -2.92 -1.39
C LEU A 31 0.64 -4.02 -0.35
N ILE A 32 1.64 -4.88 -0.38
CA ILE A 32 1.75 -5.94 0.60
C ILE A 32 1.95 -5.37 2.01
N GLU A 33 2.80 -4.35 2.13
CA GLU A 33 3.02 -3.70 3.43
C GLU A 33 1.75 -3.03 3.92
N MET A 34 1.01 -2.38 3.03
CA MET A 34 -0.25 -1.75 3.41
C MET A 34 -1.26 -2.79 3.90
N ILE A 35 -1.33 -3.93 3.21
CA ILE A 35 -2.22 -5.00 3.62
C ILE A 35 -1.81 -5.54 4.98
N PHE A 36 -0.51 -5.67 5.20
CA PHE A 36 0.02 -6.15 6.47
C PHE A 36 -0.39 -5.23 7.62
N GLN A 37 -0.41 -3.92 7.39
CA GLN A 37 -0.74 -2.94 8.42
C GLN A 37 -2.23 -2.66 8.54
N LEU A 38 -2.95 -2.60 7.41
CA LEU A 38 -4.33 -2.14 7.38
C LEU A 38 -5.35 -3.25 7.05
N GLY A 39 -4.86 -4.38 6.55
CA GLY A 39 -5.73 -5.43 6.02
C GLY A 39 -6.18 -5.07 4.61
N ALA A 40 -6.60 -6.09 3.86
CA ALA A 40 -7.03 -5.89 2.48
C ALA A 40 -8.22 -4.92 2.39
N LYS A 41 -9.12 -5.01 3.37
CA LYS A 41 -10.28 -4.14 3.40
C LYS A 41 -9.89 -2.68 3.57
N GLY A 42 -8.91 -2.42 4.45
CA GLY A 42 -8.42 -1.07 4.65
C GLY A 42 -7.75 -0.51 3.41
N VAL A 43 -6.96 -1.34 2.74
CA VAL A 43 -6.28 -0.90 1.52
C VAL A 43 -7.29 -0.62 0.41
N SER A 44 -8.35 -1.41 0.32
CA SER A 44 -9.34 -1.23 -0.75
C SER A 44 -10.10 0.08 -0.64
N LYS A 45 -10.07 0.72 0.52
CA LYS A 45 -10.69 2.03 0.69
C LYS A 45 -9.88 3.16 0.05
N PHE A 46 -8.62 2.91 -0.24
CA PHE A 46 -7.71 3.90 -0.86
C PHE A 46 -7.89 3.89 -2.38
N LYS A 47 -9.11 4.16 -2.83
CA LYS A 47 -9.44 4.03 -4.26
C LYS A 47 -8.62 4.96 -5.15
N LYS A 48 -8.47 6.20 -4.75
CA LYS A 48 -7.69 7.15 -5.54
C LYS A 48 -6.21 6.77 -5.58
N MET A 49 -5.69 6.37 -4.43
CA MET A 49 -4.29 5.96 -4.36
C MET A 49 -4.05 4.76 -5.28
N LEU A 50 -4.94 3.79 -5.24
CA LEU A 50 -4.83 2.61 -6.10
C LEU A 50 -4.92 2.99 -7.58
N TYR A 51 -5.82 3.92 -7.91
CA TYR A 51 -5.96 4.39 -9.27
C TYR A 51 -4.63 5.01 -9.77
N PHE A 52 -4.05 5.91 -8.98
CA PHE A 52 -2.82 6.56 -9.39
C PHE A 52 -1.64 5.57 -9.42
N LEU A 53 -1.61 4.65 -8.48
CA LEU A 53 -0.57 3.63 -8.45
C LEU A 53 -0.62 2.78 -9.71
N ASN A 54 -1.82 2.36 -10.12
CA ASN A 54 -1.98 1.55 -11.31
C ASN A 54 -1.69 2.33 -12.59
N LYS A 55 -1.82 3.66 -12.55
CA LYS A 55 -1.48 4.52 -13.67
C LYS A 55 0.00 4.92 -13.66
N LYS A 56 0.77 4.38 -12.74
CA LYS A 56 2.20 4.66 -12.60
C LYS A 56 2.50 6.09 -12.21
N GLN A 57 1.54 6.75 -11.56
CA GLN A 57 1.71 8.12 -11.10
C GLN A 57 2.09 8.12 -9.63
N LYS A 58 3.37 7.87 -9.37
CA LYS A 58 3.88 7.70 -8.01
C LYS A 58 3.66 8.93 -7.14
N PHE A 59 3.87 10.11 -7.70
CA PHE A 59 3.71 11.35 -6.93
C PHE A 59 2.27 11.50 -6.44
N MET A 60 1.30 11.32 -7.34
CA MET A 60 -0.11 11.45 -6.97
C MET A 60 -0.53 10.38 -5.99
N ALA A 61 -0.06 9.15 -6.18
CA ALA A 61 -0.36 8.07 -5.24
C ALA A 61 0.19 8.40 -3.85
N SER A 62 1.40 8.95 -3.79
CA SER A 62 2.01 9.32 -2.52
C SER A 62 1.24 10.42 -1.81
N LEU A 63 0.73 11.41 -2.57
CA LEU A 63 -0.08 12.48 -1.98
C LEU A 63 -1.35 11.92 -1.35
N GLU A 64 -1.97 10.95 -2.00
CA GLU A 64 -3.16 10.31 -1.44
C GLU A 64 -2.85 9.58 -0.13
N MET A 65 -1.67 8.97 -0.06
CA MET A 65 -1.26 8.31 1.17
C MET A 65 -1.04 9.32 2.30
N LEU A 66 -0.43 10.47 1.99
CA LEU A 66 -0.20 11.51 2.98
C LEU A 66 -1.50 12.16 3.45
N ASP A 67 -2.52 12.16 2.59
CA ASP A 67 -3.81 12.74 2.92
C ASP A 67 -4.74 11.67 3.46
N SER A 68 -4.32 11.00 4.52
CA SER A 68 -5.08 9.89 5.08
C SER A 68 -4.95 9.84 6.58
N LEU A 69 -5.93 9.24 7.22
CA LEU A 69 -5.89 9.00 8.65
C LEU A 69 -4.73 8.08 9.02
N TRP A 70 -4.42 7.15 8.14
CA TRP A 70 -3.30 6.24 8.32
C TRP A 70 -1.99 7.02 8.52
N TYR A 71 -1.76 8.04 7.69
CA TYR A 71 -0.58 8.87 7.85
C TYR A 71 -0.57 9.59 9.19
N LEU A 72 -1.73 10.09 9.62
CA LEU A 72 -1.82 10.79 10.89
C LEU A 72 -1.51 9.87 12.07
N GLN A 73 -1.87 8.62 11.97
CA GLN A 73 -1.65 7.66 13.05
C GLN A 73 -0.24 7.11 13.07
N THR A 74 0.34 6.85 11.89
CA THR A 74 1.69 6.28 11.82
C THR A 74 2.53 6.99 10.76
N PRO A 75 2.85 8.29 11.01
CA PRO A 75 3.52 9.08 9.97
C PRO A 75 4.88 8.53 9.55
N GLU A 76 5.66 8.01 10.49
CA GLU A 76 6.98 7.48 10.14
C GLU A 76 6.90 6.28 9.22
N ARG A 77 5.95 5.41 9.47
CA ARG A 77 5.78 4.23 8.63
C ARG A 77 5.37 4.61 7.21
N VAL A 78 4.41 5.54 7.11
CA VAL A 78 3.93 5.97 5.81
C VAL A 78 5.04 6.67 5.04
N LYS A 79 5.81 7.53 5.70
CA LYS A 79 6.93 8.21 5.07
C LYS A 79 7.96 7.20 4.53
N ASN A 80 8.27 6.17 5.33
CA ASN A 80 9.23 5.17 4.90
C ASN A 80 8.71 4.36 3.71
N LEU A 81 7.43 4.03 3.72
CA LEU A 81 6.84 3.31 2.60
C LEU A 81 6.86 4.13 1.33
N ILE A 82 6.53 5.43 1.44
CA ILE A 82 6.56 6.31 0.27
C ILE A 82 7.99 6.44 -0.25
N LYS A 83 8.95 6.58 0.64
CA LYS A 83 10.35 6.69 0.26
C LYS A 83 10.79 5.48 -0.54
N ASN A 84 10.43 4.28 -0.08
CA ASN A 84 10.78 3.06 -0.78
C ASN A 84 10.03 2.93 -2.10
N TYR A 85 8.77 3.31 -2.11
CA TYR A 85 7.94 3.22 -3.30
C TYR A 85 8.43 4.15 -4.40
N THR A 86 8.88 5.35 -4.04
CA THR A 86 9.34 6.34 -5.02
C THR A 86 10.81 6.22 -5.36
N LYS A 87 11.50 5.24 -4.79
CA LYS A 87 12.88 4.99 -5.06
C LYS A 87 13.06 4.56 -6.51
N LYS A 88 14.12 5.01 -7.12
CA LYS A 88 14.41 4.65 -8.51
C LYS A 88 15.13 3.32 -8.64
#